data_0d9c110981030399b68d918be601f087
#
_entry.id   0d9c110981030399b68d918be601f087
#
_cell.length_a   1.000
_cell.length_b   1.000
_cell.length_c   1.000
_cell.angle_alpha   90.00
_cell.angle_beta   90.00
_cell.angle_gamma   90.00
#
_symmetry.space_group_name_H-M   'P 1'
#
loop_
_entity.id
_entity.type
_entity.pdbx_description
1 polymer ?
#
loop_
_entity_poly.entity_id
_entity_poly.type
_entity_poly.pdbx_seq_one_letter_code
_entity_poly.pdbx_strand_id
1 'polypeptide(L)'
;EELLRGYAVEAVEDSGYQDMTLSSLSTSDYPHLVELCDDLEDFCAQRHVTLALPSLRADNFSMALMERLQKGRKTGLTFAPEAGTQRLRDAINKNLTEEDLLESCRRAFAGGYSAVKLYFMLGLPTETDEDVLGIADIAAHVMHAWRESALNKTRGVRITVSTSWFVPKPHTAFQWEPQIPIEEYERRVKLLSLIHI
;
A
#
# COMPACT_ATOMS: atom_id res chain seq x y z
N GLU A 1 4.31 -7.70 -23.39
CA GLU A 1 5.35 -8.12 -22.44
C GLU A 1 6.75 -7.81 -22.96
N GLU A 2 7.13 -8.36 -24.11
CA GLU A 2 8.44 -8.19 -24.72
C GLU A 2 8.87 -6.72 -24.88
N LEU A 3 7.91 -5.84 -25.27
CA LEU A 3 8.15 -4.41 -25.39
C LEU A 3 8.45 -3.76 -24.03
N LEU A 4 7.70 -4.10 -22.98
CA LEU A 4 7.90 -3.56 -21.63
C LEU A 4 9.23 -4.05 -21.05
N ARG A 5 9.56 -5.32 -21.26
CA ARG A 5 10.85 -5.88 -20.90
C ARG A 5 11.99 -5.14 -21.61
N GLY A 6 11.85 -4.91 -22.93
CA GLY A 6 12.84 -4.16 -23.72
C GLY A 6 13.09 -2.78 -23.14
N TYR A 7 12.04 -2.00 -22.87
CA TYR A 7 12.18 -0.67 -22.27
C TYR A 7 12.82 -0.70 -20.86
N ALA A 8 12.45 -1.68 -20.04
CA ALA A 8 13.01 -1.81 -18.70
C ALA A 8 14.51 -2.09 -18.74
N VAL A 9 14.96 -3.00 -19.62
CA VAL A 9 16.37 -3.34 -19.83
C VAL A 9 17.15 -2.13 -20.35
N GLU A 10 16.65 -1.48 -21.42
CA GLU A 10 17.27 -0.29 -22.01
C GLU A 10 17.41 0.84 -20.99
N ALA A 11 16.37 1.11 -20.21
CA ALA A 11 16.39 2.16 -19.18
C ALA A 11 17.48 1.90 -18.11
N VAL A 12 17.68 0.66 -17.70
CA VAL A 12 18.73 0.30 -16.74
C VAL A 12 20.11 0.41 -17.38
N GLU A 13 20.28 -0.10 -18.60
CA GLU A 13 21.56 -0.07 -19.30
C GLU A 13 22.03 1.36 -19.63
N ASP A 14 21.12 2.21 -20.05
CA ASP A 14 21.43 3.60 -20.39
C ASP A 14 21.65 4.48 -19.15
N SER A 15 20.92 4.24 -18.06
CA SER A 15 21.03 5.05 -16.84
C SER A 15 22.11 4.58 -15.87
N GLY A 16 22.42 3.29 -15.86
CA GLY A 16 23.33 2.66 -14.89
C GLY A 16 22.78 2.60 -13.46
N TYR A 17 21.46 2.86 -13.26
CA TYR A 17 20.84 2.75 -11.94
C TYR A 17 20.72 1.29 -11.50
N GLN A 18 20.82 1.07 -10.18
CA GLN A 18 20.69 -0.25 -9.55
C GLN A 18 19.29 -0.48 -8.91
N ASP A 19 18.38 0.46 -9.09
CA ASP A 19 16.99 0.33 -8.63
C ASP A 19 16.06 0.58 -9.82
N MET A 20 15.17 -0.37 -10.08
CA MET A 20 14.13 -0.29 -11.10
C MET A 20 12.76 -0.43 -10.45
N THR A 21 11.83 0.42 -10.85
CA THR A 21 10.46 0.41 -10.32
C THR A 21 9.45 0.27 -11.45
N LEU A 22 8.60 -0.76 -11.39
CA LEU A 22 7.44 -0.88 -12.27
C LEU A 22 6.27 -0.16 -11.62
N SER A 23 5.89 0.99 -12.17
CA SER A 23 4.85 1.86 -11.60
C SER A 23 3.68 2.03 -12.56
N SER A 24 2.47 1.91 -12.03
CA SER A 24 1.21 2.26 -12.69
C SER A 24 0.20 2.74 -11.66
N LEU A 25 -1.02 3.10 -12.07
CA LEU A 25 -2.12 3.42 -11.15
C LEU A 25 -2.51 2.23 -10.28
N SER A 26 -2.42 1.01 -10.83
CA SER A 26 -2.60 -0.25 -10.11
C SER A 26 -1.74 -1.31 -10.77
N THR A 27 -0.53 -1.50 -10.28
CA THR A 27 0.45 -2.43 -10.87
C THR A 27 -0.05 -3.88 -10.80
N SER A 28 -0.77 -4.25 -9.74
CA SER A 28 -1.33 -5.59 -9.56
C SER A 28 -2.46 -5.94 -10.54
N ASP A 29 -3.05 -4.96 -11.23
CA ASP A 29 -4.10 -5.20 -12.22
C ASP A 29 -3.55 -5.56 -13.61
N TYR A 30 -2.23 -5.49 -13.81
CA TYR A 30 -1.61 -5.90 -15.06
C TYR A 30 -1.66 -7.44 -15.19
N PRO A 31 -2.35 -8.00 -16.19
CA PRO A 31 -2.62 -9.44 -16.27
C PRO A 31 -1.37 -10.32 -16.32
N HIS A 32 -0.30 -9.79 -16.89
CA HIS A 32 0.97 -10.49 -17.10
C HIS A 32 2.09 -9.97 -16.18
N LEU A 33 1.73 -9.47 -14.99
CA LEU A 33 2.72 -8.92 -14.06
C LEU A 33 3.71 -9.98 -13.59
N VAL A 34 3.22 -11.19 -13.34
CA VAL A 34 4.06 -12.29 -12.85
C VAL A 34 5.09 -12.68 -13.89
N GLU A 35 4.66 -12.89 -15.13
CA GLU A 35 5.52 -13.23 -16.25
C GLU A 35 6.56 -12.13 -16.53
N LEU A 36 6.14 -10.87 -16.50
CA LEU A 36 7.05 -9.73 -16.67
C LEU A 36 8.10 -9.66 -15.55
N CYS A 37 7.70 -9.91 -14.31
CA CYS A 37 8.63 -9.95 -13.18
C CYS A 37 9.63 -11.09 -13.31
N ASP A 38 9.19 -12.27 -13.80
CA ASP A 38 10.07 -13.41 -14.03
C ASP A 38 11.12 -13.12 -15.11
N ASP A 39 10.67 -12.55 -16.23
CA ASP A 39 11.56 -12.18 -17.33
C ASP A 39 12.60 -11.14 -16.92
N LEU A 40 12.24 -10.25 -16.00
CA LEU A 40 13.15 -9.23 -15.47
C LEU A 40 14.04 -9.75 -14.33
N GLU A 41 13.63 -10.81 -13.59
CA GLU A 41 14.37 -11.30 -12.43
C GLU A 41 15.80 -11.73 -12.80
N ASP A 42 15.94 -12.51 -13.88
CA ASP A 42 17.25 -12.99 -14.36
C ASP A 42 18.16 -11.82 -14.75
N PHE A 43 17.63 -10.84 -15.45
CA PHE A 43 18.35 -9.62 -15.80
C PHE A 43 18.78 -8.83 -14.57
N CYS A 44 17.84 -8.61 -13.65
CA CYS A 44 18.08 -7.88 -12.40
C CYS A 44 19.14 -8.58 -11.53
N ALA A 45 19.07 -9.91 -11.41
CA ALA A 45 20.04 -10.69 -10.64
C ALA A 45 21.46 -10.59 -11.21
N GLN A 46 21.61 -10.69 -12.54
CA GLN A 46 22.91 -10.59 -13.22
C GLN A 46 23.56 -9.21 -13.10
N ARG A 47 22.75 -8.16 -13.05
CA ARG A 47 23.20 -6.76 -12.99
C ARG A 47 23.18 -6.16 -11.59
N HIS A 48 22.78 -6.93 -10.57
CA HIS A 48 22.59 -6.46 -9.19
C HIS A 48 21.60 -5.30 -9.08
N VAL A 49 20.55 -5.33 -9.91
CA VAL A 49 19.45 -4.35 -9.91
C VAL A 49 18.35 -4.82 -8.99
N THR A 50 17.79 -3.92 -8.19
CA THR A 50 16.63 -4.19 -7.34
C THR A 50 15.35 -3.88 -8.11
N LEU A 51 14.45 -4.85 -8.24
CA LEU A 51 13.11 -4.65 -8.80
C LEU A 51 12.11 -4.31 -7.68
N ALA A 52 11.40 -3.20 -7.82
CA ALA A 52 10.38 -2.74 -6.86
C ALA A 52 9.01 -2.58 -7.51
N LEU A 53 7.96 -2.94 -6.77
CA LEU A 53 6.55 -2.81 -7.15
C LEU A 53 5.81 -1.99 -6.07
N PRO A 54 5.72 -0.65 -6.23
CA PRO A 54 5.20 0.23 -5.17
C PRO A 54 3.68 0.21 -5.04
N SER A 55 2.93 -0.13 -6.10
CA SER A 55 1.48 0.02 -6.18
C SER A 55 0.78 -1.33 -6.26
N LEU A 56 0.83 -2.10 -5.16
CA LEU A 56 0.10 -3.36 -5.04
C LEU A 56 -1.23 -3.13 -4.32
N ARG A 57 -2.32 -3.64 -4.91
CA ARG A 57 -3.62 -3.65 -4.25
C ARG A 57 -3.67 -4.75 -3.21
N ALA A 58 -4.31 -4.47 -2.07
CA ALA A 58 -4.44 -5.42 -0.98
C ALA A 58 -5.31 -6.65 -1.35
N ASP A 59 -6.31 -6.45 -2.22
CA ASP A 59 -7.25 -7.49 -2.67
C ASP A 59 -6.65 -8.48 -3.70
N ASN A 60 -5.65 -8.06 -4.47
CA ASN A 60 -5.03 -8.87 -5.54
C ASN A 60 -3.60 -9.32 -5.22
N PHE A 61 -3.25 -9.33 -3.93
CA PHE A 61 -1.91 -9.65 -3.48
C PHE A 61 -1.60 -11.15 -3.62
N SER A 62 -1.00 -11.54 -4.75
CA SER A 62 -0.72 -12.94 -5.05
C SER A 62 0.51 -13.46 -4.28
N MET A 63 0.37 -14.63 -3.63
CA MET A 63 1.47 -15.33 -2.96
C MET A 63 2.64 -15.63 -3.91
N ALA A 64 2.34 -16.00 -5.15
CA ALA A 64 3.36 -16.28 -6.16
C ALA A 64 4.23 -15.05 -6.46
N LEU A 65 3.60 -13.86 -6.58
CA LEU A 65 4.31 -12.61 -6.75
C LEU A 65 5.18 -12.27 -5.54
N MET A 66 4.64 -12.52 -4.32
CA MET A 66 5.39 -12.33 -3.07
C MET A 66 6.62 -13.21 -2.96
N GLU A 67 6.50 -14.48 -3.24
CA GLU A 67 7.61 -15.44 -3.17
C GLU A 67 8.75 -15.05 -4.12
N ARG A 68 8.42 -14.50 -5.28
CA ARG A 68 9.38 -14.03 -6.27
C ARG A 68 10.06 -12.74 -5.86
N LEU A 69 9.30 -11.74 -5.40
CA LEU A 69 9.86 -10.50 -4.86
C LEU A 69 10.71 -10.70 -3.59
N GLN A 70 10.54 -11.85 -2.90
CA GLN A 70 11.30 -12.18 -1.70
C GLN A 70 12.78 -12.51 -1.95
N LYS A 71 13.16 -12.86 -3.17
CA LYS A 71 14.56 -13.16 -3.51
C LYS A 71 15.45 -11.90 -3.48
N GLY A 72 14.84 -10.71 -3.62
CA GLY A 72 15.53 -9.43 -3.54
C GLY A 72 15.47 -8.77 -2.15
N ARG A 73 15.94 -7.51 -2.07
CA ARG A 73 15.86 -6.69 -0.86
C ARG A 73 14.40 -6.36 -0.55
N LYS A 74 13.90 -6.79 0.61
CA LYS A 74 12.54 -6.54 1.06
C LYS A 74 12.35 -5.06 1.36
N THR A 75 11.63 -4.35 0.50
CA THR A 75 11.14 -2.99 0.72
C THR A 75 9.85 -3.04 1.54
N GLY A 76 9.45 -1.92 2.17
CA GLY A 76 8.17 -1.85 2.87
C GLY A 76 6.99 -1.93 1.89
N LEU A 77 5.89 -2.52 2.32
CA LEU A 77 4.65 -2.55 1.55
C LEU A 77 3.80 -1.32 1.84
N THR A 78 3.03 -0.92 0.85
CA THR A 78 2.12 0.22 0.95
C THR A 78 0.72 -0.21 0.56
N PHE A 79 -0.24 0.05 1.45
CA PHE A 79 -1.66 -0.15 1.20
C PHE A 79 -2.41 1.16 1.38
N ALA A 80 -3.49 1.35 0.65
CA ALA A 80 -4.33 2.52 0.72
C ALA A 80 -5.79 2.13 1.07
N PRO A 81 -6.10 1.88 2.35
CA PRO A 81 -7.48 1.65 2.78
C PRO A 81 -8.39 2.86 2.57
N GLU A 82 -7.82 4.06 2.52
CA GLU A 82 -8.43 5.36 2.33
C GLU A 82 -9.28 5.84 3.52
N ALA A 83 -9.99 4.94 4.23
CA ALA A 83 -10.88 5.27 5.34
C ALA A 83 -10.73 4.27 6.50
N GLY A 84 -10.97 4.74 7.74
CA GLY A 84 -10.77 3.97 8.96
C GLY A 84 -11.84 2.92 9.23
N THR A 85 -13.05 3.09 8.70
CA THR A 85 -14.15 2.14 8.92
C THR A 85 -14.64 1.51 7.63
N GLN A 86 -15.24 0.31 7.73
CA GLN A 86 -15.88 -0.33 6.57
C GLN A 86 -17.01 0.52 6.02
N ARG A 87 -17.83 1.10 6.90
CA ARG A 87 -18.92 2.02 6.50
C ARG A 87 -18.42 3.11 5.56
N LEU A 88 -17.31 3.76 5.91
CA LEU A 88 -16.79 4.87 5.12
C LEU A 88 -16.09 4.36 3.84
N ARG A 89 -15.41 3.22 3.88
CA ARG A 89 -14.88 2.56 2.68
C ARG A 89 -16.00 2.24 1.67
N ASP A 90 -17.12 1.72 2.16
CA ASP A 90 -18.27 1.43 1.31
C ASP A 90 -18.88 2.72 0.72
N ALA A 91 -18.98 3.79 1.53
CA ALA A 91 -19.50 5.09 1.08
C ALA A 91 -18.66 5.72 -0.05
N ILE A 92 -17.35 5.51 -0.04
CA ILE A 92 -16.44 6.00 -1.10
C ILE A 92 -16.21 4.96 -2.21
N ASN A 93 -16.96 3.87 -2.21
CA ASN A 93 -16.83 2.76 -3.17
C ASN A 93 -15.40 2.17 -3.23
N LYS A 94 -14.74 2.09 -2.06
CA LYS A 94 -13.46 1.41 -1.94
C LYS A 94 -13.72 -0.07 -1.69
N ASN A 95 -13.67 -0.87 -2.75
CA ASN A 95 -13.87 -2.32 -2.69
C ASN A 95 -12.68 -3.00 -1.99
N LEU A 96 -12.55 -2.75 -0.70
CA LEU A 96 -11.55 -3.34 0.17
C LEU A 96 -12.16 -3.57 1.54
N THR A 97 -12.23 -4.81 1.96
CA THR A 97 -12.62 -5.14 3.33
C THR A 97 -11.40 -5.05 4.26
N GLU A 98 -11.66 -4.91 5.54
CA GLU A 98 -10.59 -4.94 6.54
C GLU A 98 -9.90 -6.31 6.55
N GLU A 99 -10.67 -7.40 6.38
CA GLU A 99 -10.09 -8.75 6.33
C GLU A 99 -9.16 -8.95 5.13
N ASP A 100 -9.50 -8.42 3.95
CA ASP A 100 -8.61 -8.46 2.78
C ASP A 100 -7.27 -7.75 3.06
N LEU A 101 -7.34 -6.60 3.74
CA LEU A 101 -6.15 -5.86 4.17
C LEU A 101 -5.32 -6.67 5.17
N LEU A 102 -5.96 -7.22 6.21
CA LEU A 102 -5.27 -7.98 7.25
C LEU A 102 -4.69 -9.27 6.72
N GLU A 103 -5.39 -9.97 5.83
CA GLU A 103 -4.87 -11.18 5.19
C GLU A 103 -3.63 -10.87 4.33
N SER A 104 -3.66 -9.77 3.59
CA SER A 104 -2.50 -9.31 2.81
C SER A 104 -1.32 -8.95 3.71
N CYS A 105 -1.58 -8.32 4.86
CA CYS A 105 -0.57 -8.04 5.87
C CYS A 105 0.00 -9.33 6.49
N ARG A 106 -0.84 -10.33 6.84
CA ARG A 106 -0.38 -11.62 7.38
C ARG A 106 0.55 -12.34 6.40
N ARG A 107 0.16 -12.41 5.13
CA ARG A 107 0.99 -12.99 4.06
C ARG A 107 2.33 -12.27 3.92
N ALA A 108 2.31 -10.94 3.93
CA ALA A 108 3.52 -10.13 3.89
C ALA A 108 4.45 -10.41 5.06
N PHE A 109 3.92 -10.45 6.28
CA PHE A 109 4.70 -10.72 7.49
C PHE A 109 5.23 -12.16 7.55
N ALA A 110 4.44 -13.14 7.12
CA ALA A 110 4.88 -14.50 6.91
C ALA A 110 5.98 -14.59 5.85
N GLY A 111 5.93 -13.75 4.83
CA GLY A 111 6.98 -13.56 3.84
C GLY A 111 8.21 -12.80 4.35
N GLY A 112 8.23 -12.33 5.63
CA GLY A 112 9.37 -11.68 6.29
C GLY A 112 9.46 -10.17 6.04
N TYR A 113 8.41 -9.52 5.55
CA TYR A 113 8.32 -8.06 5.59
C TYR A 113 8.16 -7.58 7.02
N SER A 114 8.74 -6.42 7.34
CA SER A 114 8.69 -5.81 8.67
C SER A 114 8.33 -4.33 8.63
N ALA A 115 7.87 -3.85 7.49
CA ALA A 115 7.42 -2.47 7.33
C ALA A 115 6.16 -2.42 6.44
N VAL A 116 5.12 -1.75 6.95
CA VAL A 116 3.87 -1.51 6.23
C VAL A 116 3.53 -0.03 6.35
N LYS A 117 3.15 0.59 5.25
CA LYS A 117 2.64 1.95 5.20
C LYS A 117 1.17 1.93 4.78
N LEU A 118 0.33 2.60 5.55
CA LEU A 118 -1.11 2.70 5.34
C LEU A 118 -1.45 4.15 4.99
N TYR A 119 -2.14 4.34 3.87
CA TYR A 119 -2.63 5.65 3.45
C TYR A 119 -4.12 5.81 3.72
N PHE A 120 -4.47 6.97 4.28
CA PHE A 120 -5.85 7.37 4.56
C PHE A 120 -6.09 8.80 4.09
N MET A 121 -7.35 9.14 3.88
CA MET A 121 -7.81 10.51 3.68
C MET A 121 -8.61 10.96 4.90
N LEU A 122 -8.48 12.22 5.27
CA LEU A 122 -9.30 12.90 6.27
C LEU A 122 -10.16 13.96 5.60
N GLY A 123 -11.41 14.07 6.02
CA GLY A 123 -12.37 14.99 5.43
C GLY A 123 -13.16 14.40 4.27
N LEU A 124 -13.23 13.08 4.18
CA LEU A 124 -14.11 12.41 3.22
C LEU A 124 -15.57 12.76 3.45
N PRO A 125 -16.40 12.78 2.39
CA PRO A 125 -17.84 12.94 2.55
C PRO A 125 -18.43 11.95 3.55
N THR A 126 -19.29 12.42 4.45
CA THR A 126 -19.93 11.66 5.54
C THR A 126 -18.99 11.12 6.64
N GLU A 127 -17.72 11.50 6.66
CA GLU A 127 -16.75 11.08 7.69
C GLU A 127 -17.14 11.59 9.08
N THR A 128 -17.14 10.72 10.07
CA THR A 128 -17.37 11.00 11.48
C THR A 128 -16.08 10.84 12.30
N ASP A 129 -16.09 11.26 13.56
CA ASP A 129 -14.96 11.05 14.46
C ASP A 129 -14.67 9.56 14.70
N GLU A 130 -15.69 8.70 14.67
CA GLU A 130 -15.52 7.25 14.75
C GLU A 130 -14.75 6.70 13.56
N ASP A 131 -14.95 7.24 12.36
CA ASP A 131 -14.20 6.86 11.17
C ASP A 131 -12.71 7.26 11.28
N VAL A 132 -12.46 8.42 11.87
CA VAL A 132 -11.08 8.87 12.13
C VAL A 132 -10.39 8.00 13.18
N LEU A 133 -11.08 7.64 14.28
CA LEU A 133 -10.57 6.73 15.30
C LEU A 133 -10.32 5.32 14.74
N GLY A 134 -11.18 4.85 13.85
CA GLY A 134 -11.01 3.56 13.16
C GLY A 134 -9.69 3.42 12.40
N ILE A 135 -9.01 4.52 12.04
CA ILE A 135 -7.66 4.49 11.46
C ILE A 135 -6.65 3.88 12.45
N ALA A 136 -6.78 4.24 13.73
CA ALA A 136 -5.91 3.68 14.77
C ALA A 136 -6.24 2.20 15.05
N ASP A 137 -7.53 1.84 15.00
CA ASP A 137 -7.94 0.43 15.15
C ASP A 137 -7.36 -0.43 14.04
N ILE A 138 -7.41 0.01 12.78
CA ILE A 138 -6.76 -0.70 11.67
C ILE A 138 -5.26 -0.86 11.92
N ALA A 139 -4.56 0.17 12.38
CA ALA A 139 -3.13 0.08 12.67
C ALA A 139 -2.84 -0.93 13.80
N ALA A 140 -3.69 -0.97 14.83
CA ALA A 140 -3.60 -1.94 15.92
C ALA A 140 -3.87 -3.38 15.43
N HIS A 141 -4.86 -3.57 14.56
CA HIS A 141 -5.16 -4.88 13.96
C HIS A 141 -4.01 -5.36 13.06
N VAL A 142 -3.40 -4.47 12.27
CA VAL A 142 -2.20 -4.81 11.49
C VAL A 142 -1.03 -5.19 12.39
N MET A 143 -0.84 -4.51 13.53
CA MET A 143 0.17 -4.91 14.52
C MET A 143 -0.13 -6.30 15.10
N HIS A 144 -1.40 -6.61 15.39
CA HIS A 144 -1.81 -7.92 15.87
C HIS A 144 -1.54 -9.00 14.82
N ALA A 145 -1.89 -8.74 13.55
CA ALA A 145 -1.59 -9.64 12.44
C ALA A 145 -0.09 -9.94 12.33
N TRP A 146 0.77 -8.93 12.53
CA TRP A 146 2.22 -9.16 12.59
C TRP A 146 2.62 -10.07 13.75
N ARG A 147 2.06 -9.85 14.94
CA ARG A 147 2.37 -10.69 16.12
C ARG A 147 1.99 -12.15 15.91
N GLU A 148 0.95 -12.42 15.15
CA GLU A 148 0.49 -13.78 14.83
C GLU A 148 1.32 -14.45 13.73
N SER A 149 1.63 -13.74 12.64
CA SER A 149 2.11 -14.32 11.40
C SER A 149 3.61 -14.14 11.13
N ALA A 150 4.28 -13.20 11.81
CA ALA A 150 5.68 -12.92 11.52
C ALA A 150 6.62 -14.07 11.92
N LEU A 151 7.46 -14.51 10.97
CA LEU A 151 8.47 -15.55 11.19
C LEU A 151 9.58 -15.10 12.15
N ASN A 152 9.96 -13.82 12.07
CA ASN A 152 11.01 -13.27 12.92
C ASN A 152 10.51 -11.98 13.59
N LYS A 153 10.39 -12.03 14.91
CA LYS A 153 9.90 -10.94 15.75
C LYS A 153 11.01 -10.10 16.39
N THR A 154 12.27 -10.47 16.20
CA THR A 154 13.41 -9.80 16.88
C THR A 154 13.64 -8.38 16.38
N ARG A 155 13.31 -8.10 15.13
CA ARG A 155 13.48 -6.75 14.52
C ARG A 155 12.29 -5.81 14.76
N GLY A 156 11.20 -6.32 15.32
CA GLY A 156 9.96 -5.57 15.43
C GLY A 156 9.29 -5.32 14.09
N VAL A 157 8.19 -4.56 14.11
CA VAL A 157 7.47 -4.09 12.92
C VAL A 157 7.43 -2.56 12.90
N ARG A 158 7.47 -1.98 11.71
CA ARG A 158 7.22 -0.57 11.51
C ARG A 158 5.93 -0.40 10.73
N ILE A 159 4.90 0.12 11.40
CA ILE A 159 3.64 0.50 10.79
C ILE A 159 3.61 2.01 10.69
N THR A 160 3.43 2.54 9.50
CA THR A 160 3.36 3.98 9.25
C THR A 160 1.96 4.32 8.76
N VAL A 161 1.23 5.12 9.50
CA VAL A 161 -0.03 5.72 9.06
C VAL A 161 0.29 7.07 8.43
N SER A 162 -0.19 7.28 7.22
CA SER A 162 -0.04 8.54 6.48
C SER A 162 -1.43 9.04 6.11
N THR A 163 -1.77 10.24 6.52
CA THR A 163 -3.05 10.87 6.21
C THR A 163 -2.86 12.03 5.23
N SER A 164 -3.81 12.20 4.34
CA SER A 164 -3.89 13.34 3.44
C SER A 164 -5.24 14.01 3.57
N TRP A 165 -5.29 15.31 3.33
CA TRP A 165 -6.55 16.04 3.27
C TRP A 165 -7.32 15.67 1.99
N PHE A 166 -8.60 15.31 2.12
CA PHE A 166 -9.45 15.07 0.97
C PHE A 166 -9.59 16.35 0.13
N VAL A 167 -9.35 16.23 -1.15
CA VAL A 167 -9.52 17.32 -2.13
C VAL A 167 -10.46 16.83 -3.23
N PRO A 168 -11.63 17.45 -3.41
CA PRO A 168 -12.52 17.15 -4.51
C PRO A 168 -11.81 17.36 -5.85
N LYS A 169 -11.86 16.34 -6.72
CA LYS A 169 -11.20 16.42 -8.02
C LYS A 169 -12.23 16.48 -9.15
N PRO A 170 -12.02 17.33 -10.16
CA PRO A 170 -12.87 17.36 -11.35
C PRO A 170 -13.00 15.97 -11.98
N HIS A 171 -14.16 15.70 -12.59
CA HIS A 171 -14.48 14.44 -13.26
C HIS A 171 -14.48 13.19 -12.36
N THR A 172 -14.63 13.38 -11.04
CA THR A 172 -14.83 12.30 -10.07
C THR A 172 -16.24 12.37 -9.47
N ALA A 173 -16.69 11.27 -8.85
CA ALA A 173 -17.99 11.23 -8.20
C ALA A 173 -18.16 12.33 -7.13
N PHE A 174 -17.07 12.68 -6.44
CA PHE A 174 -17.05 13.68 -5.37
C PHE A 174 -16.67 15.09 -5.80
N GLN A 175 -16.69 15.39 -7.10
CA GLN A 175 -16.28 16.71 -7.62
C GLN A 175 -17.09 17.90 -7.06
N TRP A 176 -18.31 17.67 -6.56
CA TRP A 176 -19.19 18.68 -6.00
C TRP A 176 -19.28 18.65 -4.46
N GLU A 177 -18.54 17.72 -3.82
CA GLU A 177 -18.49 17.68 -2.37
C GLU A 177 -17.60 18.81 -1.83
N PRO A 178 -17.96 19.39 -0.68
CA PRO A 178 -17.13 20.40 -0.06
C PRO A 178 -15.84 19.80 0.51
N GLN A 179 -14.75 20.53 0.40
CA GLN A 179 -13.56 20.26 1.20
C GLN A 179 -13.80 20.83 2.61
N ILE A 180 -13.50 20.06 3.66
CA ILE A 180 -13.62 20.55 5.04
C ILE A 180 -12.64 21.71 5.28
N PRO A 181 -12.97 22.69 6.18
CA PRO A 181 -12.07 23.77 6.56
C PRO A 181 -10.77 23.26 7.19
N ILE A 182 -9.71 24.06 7.14
CA ILE A 182 -8.41 23.66 7.68
C ILE A 182 -8.47 23.40 9.19
N GLU A 183 -9.26 24.17 9.93
CA GLU A 183 -9.43 24.00 11.38
C GLU A 183 -10.05 22.64 11.72
N GLU A 184 -11.00 22.17 10.90
CA GLU A 184 -11.61 20.86 11.08
C GLU A 184 -10.64 19.73 10.70
N TYR A 185 -9.85 19.91 9.64
CA TYR A 185 -8.79 18.98 9.29
C TYR A 185 -7.76 18.84 10.44
N GLU A 186 -7.29 19.98 10.98
CA GLU A 186 -6.36 20.00 12.11
C GLU A 186 -6.95 19.35 13.36
N ARG A 187 -8.24 19.56 13.63
CA ARG A 187 -8.97 18.91 14.73
C ARG A 187 -8.93 17.39 14.58
N ARG A 188 -9.19 16.87 13.38
CA ARG A 188 -9.17 15.43 13.10
C ARG A 188 -7.76 14.85 13.18
N VAL A 189 -6.78 15.54 12.66
CA VAL A 189 -5.36 15.16 12.83
C VAL A 189 -4.99 15.09 14.31
N LYS A 190 -5.41 16.08 15.10
CA LYS A 190 -5.18 16.10 16.55
C LYS A 190 -5.89 14.95 17.25
N LEU A 191 -7.14 14.65 16.87
CA LEU A 191 -7.91 13.52 17.41
C LEU A 191 -7.14 12.21 17.20
N LEU A 192 -6.66 11.96 15.99
CA LEU A 192 -5.87 10.77 15.65
C LEU A 192 -4.52 10.75 16.39
N SER A 193 -3.84 11.88 16.56
CA SER A 193 -2.53 11.95 17.21
C SER A 193 -2.57 11.71 18.73
N LEU A 194 -3.73 11.83 19.37
CA LEU A 194 -3.91 11.55 20.81
C LEU A 194 -4.02 10.05 21.10
N ILE A 195 -4.13 9.21 20.08
CA ILE A 195 -4.21 7.77 20.22
C ILE A 195 -2.80 7.21 20.29
N HIS A 196 -2.44 6.64 21.43
CA HIS A 196 -1.20 5.90 21.61
C HIS A 196 -1.44 4.42 21.30
N ILE A 197 -0.87 3.93 20.22
CA ILE A 197 -0.92 2.53 19.79
C ILE A 197 0.30 1.78 20.35
#